data_f705acac3dfee61d5f32039ca8c68c40
#
_entry.id   f705acac3dfee61d5f32039ca8c68c40
#
_cell.length_a   1.000
_cell.length_b   1.000
_cell.length_c   1.000
_cell.angle_alpha   90.00
_cell.angle_beta   90.00
_cell.angle_gamma   90.00
#
_symmetry.space_group_name_H-M   'P 1'
#
loop_
_entity.id
_entity.type
_entity.pdbx_description
1 polymer ?
#
loop_
_entity_poly.entity_id
_entity_poly.type
_entity_poly.pdbx_seq_one_letter_code
_entity_poly.pdbx_strand_id
1 'polypeptide(L)'
;MKKKLILYLGTAWLFMFLLMGYGAAGATPMNRLGDLQKDTSSQYEVQIKEEKPASAEGEMDAVKSVWLTNKRTGKVFRVCVTNPMAEAQWGKMNGEKSDAIDVPLSQIAAADKAMIVSGDDVKIIVEGCPDGRNIWTYIIDPYTGKAKQLPSSEGVISFDSDKREIIAASYGYDSDGRYTVNKAYSVEGKFLRIVGDKERE
;
A
#
# COMPACT_ATOMS: atom_id res chain seq x y z
N MET A 1 32.14 22.33 53.33
CA MET A 1 30.78 22.01 52.79
C MET A 1 30.57 22.49 51.35
N LYS A 2 31.59 22.67 50.49
CA LYS A 2 31.42 23.17 49.10
C LYS A 2 31.67 22.13 47.98
N LYS A 3 32.07 20.92 48.32
CA LYS A 3 32.40 19.86 47.32
C LYS A 3 31.24 18.92 46.93
N LYS A 4 30.10 18.96 47.61
CA LYS A 4 28.96 18.10 47.31
C LYS A 4 27.93 18.71 46.35
N LEU A 5 28.00 20.03 46.08
CA LEU A 5 27.03 20.71 45.21
C LEU A 5 27.35 20.58 43.72
N ILE A 6 28.62 20.31 43.35
CA ILE A 6 29.05 20.23 41.96
C ILE A 6 28.70 18.87 41.33
N LEU A 7 28.55 17.83 42.15
CA LEU A 7 28.25 16.47 41.65
C LEU A 7 26.78 16.31 41.23
N TYR A 8 25.86 17.10 41.79
CA TYR A 8 24.43 17.03 41.45
C TYR A 8 24.05 17.82 40.20
N LEU A 9 24.84 18.83 39.82
CA LEU A 9 24.60 19.58 38.58
C LEU A 9 25.08 18.83 37.34
N GLY A 10 26.09 17.97 37.45
CA GLY A 10 26.58 17.16 36.33
C GLY A 10 25.64 16.02 35.93
N THR A 11 24.96 15.43 36.90
CA THR A 11 24.01 14.31 36.61
C THR A 11 22.67 14.79 36.06
N ALA A 12 22.22 15.99 36.42
CA ALA A 12 20.98 16.57 35.86
C ALA A 12 21.14 16.94 34.38
N TRP A 13 22.32 17.37 33.95
CA TRP A 13 22.59 17.66 32.54
C TRP A 13 22.74 16.41 31.68
N LEU A 14 23.24 15.31 32.24
CA LEU A 14 23.35 14.04 31.51
C LEU A 14 22.00 13.38 31.28
N PHE A 15 21.06 13.55 32.22
CA PHE A 15 19.69 13.06 32.04
C PHE A 15 18.86 13.90 31.06
N MET A 16 19.18 15.20 30.95
CA MET A 16 18.47 16.09 30.02
C MET A 16 18.88 15.84 28.56
N PHE A 17 20.10 15.39 28.29
CA PHE A 17 20.55 15.00 26.95
C PHE A 17 20.05 13.61 26.53
N LEU A 18 19.78 12.70 27.46
CA LEU A 18 19.22 11.37 27.16
C LEU A 18 17.72 11.41 26.85
N LEU A 19 17.00 12.44 27.29
CA LEU A 19 15.58 12.64 26.96
C LEU A 19 15.35 13.40 25.64
N MET A 20 16.37 14.07 25.12
CA MET A 20 16.29 14.75 23.81
C MET A 20 16.74 13.87 22.64
N GLY A 21 17.29 12.68 22.89
CA GLY A 21 17.81 11.78 21.86
C GLY A 21 16.84 10.76 21.29
N TYR A 22 15.66 10.60 21.87
CA TYR A 22 14.56 9.87 21.23
C TYR A 22 13.62 10.84 20.53
N GLY A 23 14.19 11.63 19.62
CA GLY A 23 13.41 12.16 18.53
C GLY A 23 12.88 10.96 17.77
N ALA A 24 11.63 10.58 18.06
CA ALA A 24 10.88 9.70 17.22
C ALA A 24 11.16 10.13 15.78
N ALA A 25 11.74 9.24 14.97
CA ALA A 25 11.74 9.41 13.53
C ALA A 25 10.26 9.52 13.16
N GLY A 26 9.77 10.75 13.20
CA GLY A 26 8.35 11.04 13.11
C GLY A 26 7.87 10.60 11.75
N ALA A 27 7.16 9.49 11.73
CA ALA A 27 6.32 9.18 10.60
C ALA A 27 5.45 10.41 10.37
N THR A 28 5.74 11.12 9.29
CA THR A 28 4.98 12.31 8.92
C THR A 28 3.54 11.89 8.70
N PRO A 29 2.56 12.50 9.37
CA PRO A 29 1.17 12.14 9.16
C PRO A 29 0.82 12.26 7.67
N MET A 30 -0.09 11.44 7.21
CA MET A 30 -0.57 11.35 5.81
C MET A 30 -0.91 12.70 5.16
N ASN A 31 -1.25 13.70 5.97
CA ASN A 31 -1.63 15.06 5.51
C ASN A 31 -0.49 15.83 4.83
N ARG A 32 0.75 15.33 4.86
CA ARG A 32 1.93 15.94 4.21
C ARG A 32 2.38 15.22 2.94
N LEU A 33 1.64 14.23 2.47
CA LEU A 33 1.93 13.60 1.18
C LEU A 33 1.86 14.60 0.01
N GLY A 34 1.05 15.65 0.14
CA GLY A 34 0.97 16.74 -0.84
C GLY A 34 2.28 17.52 -1.06
N ASP A 35 3.23 17.44 -0.11
CA ASP A 35 4.55 18.05 -0.23
C ASP A 35 5.55 17.20 -1.04
N LEU A 36 5.14 16.00 -1.47
CA LEU A 36 5.94 15.19 -2.37
C LEU A 36 5.98 15.85 -3.75
N GLN A 37 7.14 16.31 -4.14
CA GLN A 37 7.37 16.78 -5.49
C GLN A 37 7.14 15.63 -6.46
N LYS A 38 6.34 15.83 -7.52
CA LYS A 38 6.19 14.85 -8.60
C LYS A 38 7.56 14.48 -9.13
N ASP A 39 7.92 13.23 -8.99
CA ASP A 39 9.23 12.74 -9.34
C ASP A 39 9.13 11.33 -9.92
N THR A 40 10.13 10.94 -10.69
CA THR A 40 10.14 9.63 -11.33
C THR A 40 10.32 8.50 -10.32
N SER A 41 9.74 7.35 -10.57
CA SER A 41 9.71 6.19 -9.66
C SER A 41 11.09 5.70 -9.20
N SER A 42 12.13 5.92 -9.98
CA SER A 42 13.52 5.54 -9.62
C SER A 42 14.02 6.25 -8.36
N GLN A 43 13.35 7.34 -7.96
CA GLN A 43 13.68 8.11 -6.77
C GLN A 43 12.92 7.66 -5.52
N TYR A 44 11.97 6.74 -5.66
CA TYR A 44 11.19 6.24 -4.54
C TYR A 44 11.42 4.76 -4.31
N GLU A 45 11.25 4.35 -3.06
CA GLU A 45 11.24 2.96 -2.64
C GLU A 45 10.02 2.73 -1.76
N VAL A 46 9.31 1.64 -2.01
CA VAL A 46 8.17 1.23 -1.20
C VAL A 46 8.55 0.02 -0.34
N GLN A 47 8.14 0.04 0.92
CA GLN A 47 8.37 -1.04 1.88
C GLN A 47 7.09 -1.35 2.65
N ILE A 48 6.90 -2.62 2.97
CA ILE A 48 5.88 -3.09 3.91
C ILE A 48 6.54 -3.40 5.23
N LYS A 49 5.93 -2.96 6.34
CA LYS A 49 6.39 -3.23 7.70
C LYS A 49 5.23 -3.81 8.50
N GLU A 50 5.50 -4.87 9.24
CA GLU A 50 4.56 -5.42 10.20
C GLU A 50 4.54 -4.54 11.45
N GLU A 51 3.35 -4.05 11.83
CA GLU A 51 3.15 -3.26 13.05
C GLU A 51 2.63 -4.12 14.20
N LYS A 52 1.77 -5.10 13.86
CA LYS A 52 1.29 -6.11 14.81
C LYS A 52 1.26 -7.45 14.10
N PRO A 53 1.78 -8.52 14.72
CA PRO A 53 1.69 -9.86 14.17
C PRO A 53 0.23 -10.32 14.11
N ALA A 54 -0.04 -11.34 13.30
CA ALA A 54 -1.30 -12.05 13.33
C ALA A 54 -1.55 -12.63 14.72
N SER A 55 -2.82 -12.73 15.15
CA SER A 55 -3.14 -13.35 16.42
C SER A 55 -2.83 -14.85 16.37
N ALA A 56 -2.35 -15.41 17.50
CA ALA A 56 -2.05 -16.84 17.58
C ALA A 56 -3.28 -17.74 17.39
N GLU A 57 -4.46 -17.18 17.54
CA GLU A 57 -5.76 -17.86 17.42
C GLU A 57 -6.35 -17.76 16.00
N GLY A 58 -5.63 -17.10 15.07
CA GLY A 58 -6.08 -16.97 13.67
C GLY A 58 -7.30 -16.05 13.47
N GLU A 59 -7.69 -15.32 14.50
CA GLU A 59 -8.86 -14.43 14.44
C GLU A 59 -8.59 -13.11 13.71
N MET A 60 -7.33 -12.73 13.56
CA MET A 60 -6.95 -11.48 12.89
C MET A 60 -5.63 -11.62 12.15
N ASP A 61 -5.60 -11.17 10.91
CA ASP A 61 -4.38 -11.02 10.13
C ASP A 61 -3.44 -9.98 10.75
N ALA A 62 -2.16 -10.05 10.34
CA ALA A 62 -1.17 -9.07 10.75
C ALA A 62 -1.57 -7.65 10.30
N VAL A 63 -1.42 -6.68 11.19
CA VAL A 63 -1.52 -5.26 10.82
C VAL A 63 -0.19 -4.84 10.19
N LYS A 64 -0.23 -4.46 8.94
CA LYS A 64 0.94 -4.04 8.17
C LYS A 64 0.79 -2.58 7.73
N SER A 65 1.90 -1.90 7.55
CA SER A 65 1.95 -0.54 7.03
C SER A 65 2.78 -0.49 5.76
N VAL A 66 2.36 0.38 4.84
CA VAL A 66 3.07 0.66 3.59
C VAL A 66 3.79 1.99 3.74
N TRP A 67 5.09 1.99 3.46
CA TRP A 67 5.96 3.15 3.58
C TRP A 67 6.59 3.50 2.24
N LEU A 68 6.66 4.79 1.95
CA LEU A 68 7.33 5.33 0.78
C LEU A 68 8.53 6.16 1.21
N THR A 69 9.70 5.83 0.69
CA THR A 69 10.95 6.57 0.92
C THR A 69 11.35 7.32 -0.34
N ASN A 70 11.56 8.63 -0.23
CA ASN A 70 12.22 9.40 -1.28
C ASN A 70 13.74 9.23 -1.12
N LYS A 71 14.38 8.50 -2.04
CA LYS A 71 15.82 8.19 -1.97
C LYS A 71 16.71 9.42 -2.07
N ARG A 72 16.26 10.47 -2.76
CA ARG A 72 17.04 11.70 -2.94
C ARG A 72 17.09 12.54 -1.67
N THR A 73 15.96 12.63 -0.95
CA THR A 73 15.85 13.50 0.22
C THR A 73 15.93 12.74 1.54
N GLY A 74 15.87 11.39 1.50
CA GLY A 74 15.76 10.55 2.69
C GLY A 74 14.43 10.67 3.44
N LYS A 75 13.45 11.43 2.91
CA LYS A 75 12.14 11.55 3.55
C LYS A 75 11.37 10.24 3.46
N VAL A 76 10.75 9.85 4.58
CA VAL A 76 9.96 8.63 4.71
C VAL A 76 8.53 8.99 5.06
N PHE A 77 7.57 8.38 4.35
CA PHE A 77 6.14 8.64 4.52
C PHE A 77 5.42 7.32 4.75
N ARG A 78 4.54 7.29 5.74
CA ARG A 78 3.59 6.18 5.90
C ARG A 78 2.39 6.43 5.00
N VAL A 79 2.21 5.58 3.99
CA VAL A 79 1.14 5.70 2.99
C VAL A 79 -0.19 5.22 3.56
N CYS A 80 -0.20 4.03 4.14
CA CYS A 80 -1.39 3.47 4.78
C CYS A 80 -1.01 2.44 5.84
N VAL A 81 -2.01 2.07 6.64
CA VAL A 81 -2.00 0.93 7.56
C VAL A 81 -3.15 0.02 7.17
N THR A 82 -2.90 -1.28 7.08
CA THR A 82 -3.93 -2.25 6.74
C THR A 82 -4.94 -2.41 7.86
N ASN A 83 -6.18 -2.62 7.46
CA ASN A 83 -7.26 -2.98 8.37
C ASN A 83 -7.67 -4.43 8.10
N PRO A 84 -7.27 -5.40 8.95
CA PRO A 84 -7.59 -6.80 8.74
C PRO A 84 -9.10 -7.11 8.80
N MET A 85 -9.92 -6.18 9.29
CA MET A 85 -11.37 -6.30 9.31
C MET A 85 -12.05 -5.65 8.10
N ALA A 86 -11.27 -5.12 7.15
CA ALA A 86 -11.84 -4.53 5.95
C ALA A 86 -12.42 -5.62 5.04
N GLU A 87 -13.54 -5.30 4.41
CA GLU A 87 -14.23 -6.19 3.47
C GLU A 87 -14.03 -5.73 2.02
N ALA A 88 -13.96 -6.70 1.10
CA ALA A 88 -13.92 -6.41 -0.32
C ALA A 88 -15.22 -5.74 -0.78
N GLN A 89 -15.09 -4.78 -1.68
CA GLN A 89 -16.23 -4.04 -2.23
C GLN A 89 -16.78 -4.70 -3.52
N TRP A 90 -16.84 -6.05 -3.54
CA TRP A 90 -17.24 -6.83 -4.74
C TRP A 90 -18.60 -6.42 -5.30
N GLY A 91 -19.56 -6.13 -4.43
CA GLY A 91 -20.91 -5.75 -4.84
C GLY A 91 -21.01 -4.42 -5.61
N LYS A 92 -19.95 -3.61 -5.60
CA LYS A 92 -19.86 -2.35 -6.34
C LYS A 92 -19.14 -2.49 -7.69
N MET A 93 -18.51 -3.64 -7.91
CA MET A 93 -17.74 -3.94 -9.12
C MET A 93 -18.55 -4.90 -9.99
N ASN A 94 -19.37 -4.35 -10.88
CA ASN A 94 -20.30 -5.13 -11.70
C ASN A 94 -19.62 -5.65 -12.97
N GLY A 95 -19.40 -6.97 -13.01
CA GLY A 95 -18.99 -7.67 -14.21
C GLY A 95 -17.51 -7.57 -14.59
N GLU A 96 -17.15 -8.21 -15.69
CA GLU A 96 -15.77 -8.34 -16.17
C GLU A 96 -15.14 -7.02 -16.64
N LYS A 97 -15.95 -6.01 -16.97
CA LYS A 97 -15.53 -4.74 -17.58
C LYS A 97 -15.74 -3.55 -16.63
N SER A 98 -15.54 -3.77 -15.35
CA SER A 98 -15.71 -2.70 -14.35
C SER A 98 -14.41 -1.93 -14.12
N ASP A 99 -14.55 -0.61 -13.94
CA ASP A 99 -13.47 0.24 -13.45
C ASP A 99 -13.15 -0.08 -11.97
N ALA A 100 -11.97 0.31 -11.52
CA ALA A 100 -11.64 0.32 -10.10
C ALA A 100 -12.54 1.30 -9.34
N ILE A 101 -12.92 0.93 -8.14
CA ILE A 101 -13.77 1.77 -7.27
C ILE A 101 -12.94 2.52 -6.22
N ASP A 102 -13.37 3.72 -5.89
CA ASP A 102 -12.76 4.49 -4.81
C ASP A 102 -13.02 3.82 -3.46
N VAL A 103 -11.95 3.67 -2.66
CA VAL A 103 -12.02 3.15 -1.30
C VAL A 103 -11.24 4.06 -0.36
N PRO A 104 -11.68 4.21 0.89
CA PRO A 104 -10.87 4.91 1.89
C PRO A 104 -9.59 4.12 2.19
N LEU A 105 -8.49 4.79 2.51
CA LEU A 105 -7.25 4.13 2.91
C LEU A 105 -7.41 3.19 4.12
N SER A 106 -8.38 3.47 4.98
CA SER A 106 -8.74 2.60 6.10
C SER A 106 -9.38 1.26 5.69
N GLN A 107 -9.73 1.09 4.43
CA GLN A 107 -10.28 -0.15 3.87
C GLN A 107 -9.23 -0.98 3.11
N ILE A 108 -7.97 -0.61 3.14
CA ILE A 108 -6.90 -1.48 2.64
C ILE A 108 -6.79 -2.69 3.57
N ALA A 109 -7.20 -3.87 3.08
CA ALA A 109 -7.35 -5.05 3.93
C ALA A 109 -6.03 -5.71 4.30
N ALA A 110 -5.16 -5.92 3.33
CA ALA A 110 -3.88 -6.60 3.51
C ALA A 110 -2.79 -5.93 2.68
N ALA A 111 -1.53 -6.17 3.04
CA ALA A 111 -0.38 -5.72 2.29
C ALA A 111 0.69 -6.80 2.37
N ASP A 112 0.70 -7.72 1.39
CA ASP A 112 1.73 -8.74 1.26
C ASP A 112 2.77 -8.35 0.23
N LYS A 113 2.36 -7.55 -0.75
CA LYS A 113 3.23 -7.05 -1.81
C LYS A 113 2.90 -5.59 -2.10
N ALA A 114 3.93 -4.79 -2.33
CA ALA A 114 3.77 -3.42 -2.77
C ALA A 114 4.78 -3.11 -3.87
N MET A 115 4.33 -2.39 -4.90
CA MET A 115 5.17 -1.97 -6.01
C MET A 115 4.88 -0.52 -6.38
N ILE A 116 5.89 0.13 -6.97
CA ILE A 116 5.77 1.48 -7.50
C ILE A 116 5.55 1.39 -9.00
N VAL A 117 4.50 2.06 -9.45
CA VAL A 117 4.24 2.28 -10.86
C VAL A 117 4.75 3.66 -11.22
N SER A 118 5.70 3.70 -12.15
CA SER A 118 6.35 4.94 -12.59
C SER A 118 5.65 5.61 -13.76
N GLY A 119 5.92 6.90 -13.91
CA GLY A 119 5.44 7.76 -14.97
C GLY A 119 5.40 9.20 -14.47
N ASP A 120 4.63 10.07 -15.10
CA ASP A 120 4.48 11.47 -14.67
C ASP A 120 3.89 11.58 -13.25
N ASP A 121 3.11 10.57 -12.85
CA ASP A 121 2.55 10.42 -11.52
C ASP A 121 2.97 9.09 -10.91
N VAL A 122 3.55 9.13 -9.71
CA VAL A 122 3.85 7.92 -8.94
C VAL A 122 2.55 7.35 -8.39
N LYS A 123 2.32 6.06 -8.63
CA LYS A 123 1.27 5.28 -7.98
C LYS A 123 1.88 4.12 -7.21
N ILE A 124 1.23 3.69 -6.16
CA ILE A 124 1.63 2.53 -5.38
C ILE A 124 0.55 1.48 -5.56
N ILE A 125 0.93 0.32 -6.04
CA ILE A 125 0.06 -0.86 -6.06
C ILE A 125 0.34 -1.66 -4.81
N VAL A 126 -0.71 -1.98 -4.07
CA VAL A 126 -0.66 -2.85 -2.90
C VAL A 126 -1.51 -4.07 -3.16
N GLU A 127 -0.98 -5.24 -2.91
CA GLU A 127 -1.67 -6.52 -3.03
C GLU A 127 -1.63 -7.26 -1.71
N GLY A 128 -2.69 -7.98 -1.42
CA GLY A 128 -2.79 -8.86 -0.27
C GLY A 128 -3.90 -9.89 -0.43
N CYS A 129 -3.83 -10.97 0.32
CA CYS A 129 -4.76 -12.08 0.29
C CYS A 129 -5.42 -12.28 1.67
N PRO A 130 -6.33 -11.38 2.10
CA PRO A 130 -6.86 -11.39 3.46
C PRO A 130 -7.77 -12.59 3.75
N ASP A 131 -8.39 -13.17 2.73
CA ASP A 131 -9.31 -14.32 2.87
C ASP A 131 -8.66 -15.67 2.47
N GLY A 132 -7.36 -15.66 2.16
CA GLY A 132 -6.62 -16.84 1.72
C GLY A 132 -7.03 -17.39 0.35
N ARG A 133 -7.85 -16.66 -0.40
CA ARG A 133 -8.40 -17.11 -1.72
C ARG A 133 -8.22 -16.05 -2.80
N ASN A 134 -8.52 -14.80 -2.49
CA ASN A 134 -8.53 -13.72 -3.45
C ASN A 134 -7.41 -12.73 -3.17
N ILE A 135 -6.67 -12.36 -4.19
CA ILE A 135 -5.69 -11.28 -4.10
C ILE A 135 -6.40 -9.97 -4.38
N TRP A 136 -6.53 -9.16 -3.35
CA TRP A 136 -7.10 -7.82 -3.46
C TRP A 136 -6.01 -6.83 -3.84
N THR A 137 -6.30 -6.03 -4.84
CA THR A 137 -5.35 -5.10 -5.43
C THR A 137 -5.85 -3.68 -5.28
N TYR A 138 -4.99 -2.82 -4.73
CA TYR A 138 -5.27 -1.41 -4.52
C TYR A 138 -4.28 -0.55 -5.27
N ILE A 139 -4.77 0.50 -5.91
CA ILE A 139 -3.95 1.57 -6.48
C ILE A 139 -4.05 2.76 -5.55
N ILE A 140 -2.93 3.21 -5.00
CA ILE A 140 -2.86 4.33 -4.08
C ILE A 140 -2.11 5.48 -4.76
N ASP A 141 -2.71 6.65 -4.74
CA ASP A 141 -2.08 7.90 -5.11
C ASP A 141 -1.42 8.51 -3.87
N PRO A 142 -0.08 8.50 -3.76
CA PRO A 142 0.61 8.97 -2.57
C PRO A 142 0.58 10.49 -2.43
N TYR A 143 0.24 11.25 -3.48
CA TYR A 143 0.15 12.71 -3.43
C TYR A 143 -1.19 13.17 -2.86
N THR A 144 -2.27 12.48 -3.23
CA THR A 144 -3.63 12.85 -2.79
C THR A 144 -4.14 12.00 -1.65
N GLY A 145 -3.49 10.87 -1.35
CA GLY A 145 -3.95 9.90 -0.36
C GLY A 145 -5.24 9.17 -0.78
N LYS A 146 -5.59 9.20 -2.08
CA LYS A 146 -6.73 8.46 -2.61
C LYS A 146 -6.32 7.04 -2.95
N ALA A 147 -7.24 6.11 -2.71
CA ALA A 147 -7.06 4.72 -3.07
C ALA A 147 -8.23 4.21 -3.88
N LYS A 148 -7.95 3.24 -4.75
CA LYS A 148 -8.94 2.50 -5.52
C LYS A 148 -8.68 1.02 -5.40
N GLN A 149 -9.75 0.23 -5.34
CA GLN A 149 -9.68 -1.22 -5.41
C GLN A 149 -9.95 -1.67 -6.84
N LEU A 150 -9.06 -2.48 -7.41
CA LEU A 150 -9.26 -3.12 -8.71
C LEU A 150 -10.25 -4.29 -8.58
N PRO A 151 -11.11 -4.51 -9.59
CA PRO A 151 -11.95 -5.70 -9.70
C PRO A 151 -11.11 -6.91 -10.18
N SER A 152 -10.10 -7.27 -9.39
CA SER A 152 -9.15 -8.35 -9.62
C SER A 152 -9.19 -9.30 -8.43
N SER A 153 -9.06 -10.60 -8.69
CA SER A 153 -9.07 -11.64 -7.66
C SER A 153 -7.81 -12.51 -7.67
N GLU A 154 -6.93 -12.32 -8.65
CA GLU A 154 -5.67 -13.05 -8.81
C GLU A 154 -4.44 -12.13 -8.79
N GLY A 155 -4.66 -10.83 -8.58
CA GLY A 155 -3.60 -9.83 -8.48
C GLY A 155 -3.08 -9.30 -9.82
N VAL A 156 -1.99 -8.55 -9.75
CA VAL A 156 -1.31 -7.94 -10.89
C VAL A 156 -0.31 -8.93 -11.47
N ILE A 157 -0.46 -9.22 -12.76
CA ILE A 157 0.45 -10.07 -13.52
C ILE A 157 1.66 -9.26 -13.99
N SER A 158 1.42 -8.06 -14.55
CA SER A 158 2.47 -7.21 -15.10
C SER A 158 2.06 -5.74 -15.13
N PHE A 159 3.05 -4.90 -15.30
CA PHE A 159 2.88 -3.47 -15.60
C PHE A 159 3.62 -3.13 -16.89
N ASP A 160 2.90 -2.61 -17.88
CA ASP A 160 3.44 -2.09 -19.13
C ASP A 160 3.78 -0.60 -18.90
N SER A 161 5.07 -0.30 -18.76
CA SER A 161 5.55 1.07 -18.50
C SER A 161 5.31 2.01 -19.70
N ASP A 162 5.38 1.50 -20.92
CA ASP A 162 5.25 2.31 -22.13
C ASP A 162 3.82 2.74 -22.37
N LYS A 163 2.88 1.83 -22.11
CA LYS A 163 1.45 2.11 -22.20
C LYS A 163 0.84 2.61 -20.89
N ARG A 164 1.58 2.49 -19.78
CA ARG A 164 1.10 2.78 -18.43
C ARG A 164 -0.15 1.97 -18.06
N GLU A 165 -0.10 0.68 -18.40
CA GLU A 165 -1.18 -0.26 -18.19
C GLU A 165 -0.84 -1.28 -17.11
N ILE A 166 -1.77 -1.48 -16.20
CA ILE A 166 -1.73 -2.53 -15.20
C ILE A 166 -2.48 -3.73 -15.76
N ILE A 167 -1.82 -4.87 -15.91
CA ILE A 167 -2.47 -6.11 -16.29
C ILE A 167 -2.74 -6.92 -15.04
N ALA A 168 -4.01 -7.12 -14.73
CA ALA A 168 -4.47 -7.86 -13.57
C ALA A 168 -5.38 -9.03 -13.98
N ALA A 169 -5.33 -10.12 -13.24
CA ALA A 169 -6.13 -11.30 -13.51
C ALA A 169 -7.31 -11.40 -12.55
N SER A 170 -8.37 -12.03 -13.04
CA SER A 170 -9.53 -12.41 -12.26
C SER A 170 -10.04 -13.76 -12.75
N TYR A 171 -10.51 -14.56 -11.83
CA TYR A 171 -11.30 -15.72 -12.22
C TYR A 171 -12.79 -15.38 -12.29
N GLY A 172 -13.50 -16.16 -13.07
CA GLY A 172 -14.96 -16.13 -13.17
C GLY A 172 -15.50 -17.53 -13.39
N TYR A 173 -16.82 -17.63 -13.45
CA TYR A 173 -17.54 -18.87 -13.73
C TYR A 173 -18.57 -18.60 -14.82
N ASP A 174 -18.70 -19.52 -15.75
CA ASP A 174 -19.78 -19.56 -16.73
C ASP A 174 -20.35 -20.98 -16.86
N SER A 175 -21.18 -21.26 -17.88
CA SER A 175 -21.77 -22.58 -18.09
C SER A 175 -20.76 -23.71 -18.25
N ASP A 176 -19.56 -23.38 -18.72
CA ASP A 176 -18.49 -24.34 -19.04
C ASP A 176 -17.47 -24.49 -17.92
N GLY A 177 -17.68 -23.81 -16.78
CA GLY A 177 -16.85 -23.93 -15.58
C GLY A 177 -16.08 -22.66 -15.19
N ARG A 178 -15.01 -22.86 -14.44
CA ARG A 178 -14.10 -21.77 -14.01
C ARG A 178 -13.21 -21.34 -15.17
N TYR A 179 -12.99 -20.06 -15.27
CA TYR A 179 -12.03 -19.46 -16.20
C TYR A 179 -11.25 -18.33 -15.54
N THR A 180 -10.06 -18.08 -16.04
CA THR A 180 -9.27 -16.89 -15.73
C THR A 180 -9.29 -15.92 -16.90
N VAL A 181 -9.38 -14.63 -16.62
CA VAL A 181 -9.36 -13.55 -17.59
C VAL A 181 -8.41 -12.46 -17.15
N ASN A 182 -7.55 -12.05 -18.08
CA ASN A 182 -6.63 -10.94 -17.87
C ASN A 182 -7.27 -9.63 -18.34
N LYS A 183 -7.11 -8.59 -17.56
CA LYS A 183 -7.71 -7.27 -17.77
C LYS A 183 -6.65 -6.20 -17.72
N ALA A 184 -6.69 -5.26 -18.68
CA ALA A 184 -5.85 -4.08 -18.67
C ALA A 184 -6.58 -2.91 -18.04
N TYR A 185 -5.89 -2.22 -17.14
CA TYR A 185 -6.37 -1.01 -16.47
C TYR A 185 -5.34 0.13 -16.66
N SER A 186 -5.81 1.36 -16.74
CA SER A 186 -4.92 2.50 -16.59
C SER A 186 -4.41 2.60 -15.15
N VAL A 187 -3.36 3.40 -14.93
CA VAL A 187 -2.84 3.66 -13.57
C VAL A 187 -3.83 4.40 -12.66
N GLU A 188 -4.90 4.97 -13.23
CA GLU A 188 -6.01 5.55 -12.48
C GLU A 188 -7.13 4.52 -12.18
N GLY A 189 -6.92 3.26 -12.59
CA GLY A 189 -7.87 2.17 -12.36
C GLY A 189 -9.05 2.13 -13.32
N LYS A 190 -8.98 2.80 -14.48
CA LYS A 190 -10.00 2.71 -15.54
C LYS A 190 -9.80 1.40 -16.31
N PHE A 191 -10.87 0.63 -16.48
CA PHE A 191 -10.86 -0.54 -17.35
C PHE A 191 -10.61 -0.13 -18.80
N LEU A 192 -9.68 -0.79 -19.46
CA LEU A 192 -9.31 -0.53 -20.86
C LEU A 192 -9.79 -1.61 -21.80
N ARG A 193 -9.43 -2.86 -21.50
CA ARG A 193 -9.77 -4.02 -22.34
C ARG A 193 -9.50 -5.33 -21.63
N ILE A 194 -10.03 -6.41 -22.19
CA ILE A 194 -9.61 -7.78 -21.89
C ILE A 194 -8.34 -8.07 -22.70
N VAL A 195 -7.40 -8.78 -22.10
CA VAL A 195 -6.10 -9.16 -22.69
C VAL A 195 -6.06 -10.67 -22.87
N GLY A 196 -5.95 -11.10 -24.13
CA GLY A 196 -5.99 -12.54 -24.46
C GLY A 196 -7.37 -13.17 -24.37
N ASP A 197 -7.41 -14.48 -24.48
CA ASP A 197 -8.60 -15.28 -24.37
C ASP A 197 -8.87 -15.70 -22.91
N LYS A 198 -10.07 -16.19 -22.62
CA LYS A 198 -10.36 -16.83 -21.34
C LYS A 198 -9.58 -18.14 -21.25
N GLU A 199 -8.75 -18.25 -20.23
CA GLU A 199 -8.06 -19.49 -19.92
C GLU A 199 -8.96 -20.35 -19.02
N ARG A 200 -9.21 -21.58 -19.43
CA ARG A 200 -10.05 -22.56 -18.70
C ARG A 200 -9.16 -23.56 -17.98
N GLU A 201 -9.56 -23.90 -16.76
CA GLU A 201 -8.94 -24.97 -15.97
C GLU A 201 -9.49 -26.34 -16.35
#